data_339c16a36058010d73a1886e1a7f174d
#
_entry.id   339c16a36058010d73a1886e1a7f174d
#
_cell.length_a   1.000
_cell.length_b   1.000
_cell.length_c   1.000
_cell.angle_alpha   90.00
_cell.angle_beta   90.00
_cell.angle_gamma   90.00
#
_symmetry.space_group_name_H-M   'P 1'
#
loop_
_entity.id
_entity.type
_entity.pdbx_description
1 polymer ?
#
loop_
_entity_poly.entity_id
_entity_poly.type
_entity_poly.pdbx_seq_one_letter_code
_entity_poly.pdbx_strand_id
1 'polypeptide(L)'
;RVVFHAGAPSTLAESHDAFGLTRVAIDAGNVEDALTASGSIPIVSDPVEDIAGAAPGDFWDGGLIDYHLLLPHSRLDGIVLYPHFVPHVTPGWLDKFLPWRARPRAHPWLANVLLVAPSRAFLDRLPSRKLPDRNDFYRYGLDHAARIRDWERAIAECERFADAAMAWLARPDPSRVRTL
;
A
#
# COMPACT_ATOMS: atom_id res chain seq x y z
N ARG A 1 -12.20 12.51 -3.37
CA ARG A 1 -10.76 12.20 -3.58
C ARG A 1 -10.10 13.31 -4.37
N VAL A 2 -8.93 13.76 -3.91
CA VAL A 2 -8.09 14.68 -4.68
C VAL A 2 -6.79 13.96 -5.05
N VAL A 3 -6.39 14.04 -6.31
CA VAL A 3 -5.11 13.48 -6.81
C VAL A 3 -4.23 14.64 -7.24
N PHE A 4 -3.15 14.85 -6.50
CA PHE A 4 -2.09 15.76 -6.87
C PHE A 4 -1.11 15.02 -7.79
N HIS A 5 -0.81 15.59 -8.95
CA HIS A 5 -0.01 14.89 -9.97
C HIS A 5 0.96 15.83 -10.70
N ALA A 6 2.08 15.23 -11.13
CA ALA A 6 3.01 15.85 -12.08
C ALA A 6 2.87 15.15 -13.44
N GLY A 7 2.66 15.92 -14.50
CA GLY A 7 2.54 15.39 -15.86
C GLY A 7 1.15 14.86 -16.23
N ALA A 8 1.08 14.00 -17.25
CA ALA A 8 -0.19 13.45 -17.72
C ALA A 8 -0.82 12.51 -16.69
N PRO A 9 -2.13 12.63 -16.40
CA PRO A 9 -2.80 11.77 -15.46
C PRO A 9 -2.86 10.32 -15.97
N SER A 10 -2.61 9.36 -15.06
CA SER A 10 -2.80 7.94 -15.32
C SER A 10 -4.28 7.60 -15.51
N THR A 11 -4.58 6.58 -16.31
CA THR A 11 -5.93 5.99 -16.42
C THR A 11 -6.44 5.45 -15.08
N LEU A 12 -5.55 5.10 -14.16
CA LEU A 12 -5.90 4.72 -12.79
C LEU A 12 -6.42 5.91 -11.95
N ALA A 13 -6.08 7.14 -12.33
CA ALA A 13 -6.56 8.36 -11.69
C ALA A 13 -7.87 8.87 -12.27
N GLU A 14 -8.66 8.02 -12.91
CA GLU A 14 -10.02 8.33 -13.33
C GLU A 14 -11.03 7.99 -12.22
N SER A 15 -12.16 8.71 -12.20
CA SER A 15 -13.22 8.38 -11.26
C SER A 15 -13.75 6.97 -11.53
N HIS A 16 -13.78 6.14 -10.49
CA HIS A 16 -14.14 4.73 -10.60
C HIS A 16 -15.06 4.24 -9.47
N ASP A 17 -15.35 5.11 -8.52
CA ASP A 17 -16.23 4.84 -7.38
C ASP A 17 -17.09 6.05 -7.00
N ALA A 18 -17.82 5.95 -5.88
CA ALA A 18 -18.73 6.99 -5.40
C ALA A 18 -18.03 8.24 -4.81
N PHE A 19 -16.70 8.20 -4.61
CA PHE A 19 -16.01 9.31 -3.94
C PHE A 19 -15.66 10.47 -4.87
N GLY A 20 -15.95 10.37 -6.14
CA GLY A 20 -15.57 11.39 -7.12
C GLY A 20 -14.05 11.60 -7.17
N LEU A 21 -13.56 12.31 -8.16
CA LEU A 21 -12.15 12.60 -8.33
C LEU A 21 -11.91 14.01 -8.82
N THR A 22 -11.10 14.77 -8.10
CA THR A 22 -10.55 16.05 -8.53
C THR A 22 -9.06 15.90 -8.77
N ARG A 23 -8.55 16.50 -9.82
CA ARG A 23 -7.12 16.50 -10.17
C ARG A 23 -6.55 17.87 -9.97
N VAL A 24 -5.39 17.92 -9.33
CA VAL A 24 -4.64 19.16 -9.07
C VAL A 24 -3.21 18.96 -9.52
N ALA A 25 -2.70 19.87 -10.33
CA ALA A 25 -1.29 19.84 -10.70
C ALA A 25 -0.41 20.13 -9.48
N ILE A 26 0.64 19.33 -9.28
CA ILE A 26 1.66 19.60 -8.26
C ILE A 26 2.59 20.71 -8.77
N ASP A 27 2.85 21.67 -7.89
CA ASP A 27 3.86 22.71 -8.08
C ASP A 27 4.55 23.07 -6.74
N ALA A 28 5.45 24.04 -6.77
CA ALA A 28 6.18 24.46 -5.57
C ALA A 28 5.28 25.08 -4.49
N GLY A 29 4.09 25.53 -4.83
CA GLY A 29 3.15 26.19 -3.91
C GLY A 29 2.24 25.20 -3.16
N ASN A 30 2.16 23.95 -3.59
CA ASN A 30 1.24 22.98 -2.99
C ASN A 30 1.87 21.61 -2.66
N VAL A 31 3.09 21.33 -3.10
CA VAL A 31 3.71 20.01 -2.94
C VAL A 31 3.91 19.62 -1.48
N GLU A 32 4.32 20.54 -0.62
CA GLU A 32 4.55 20.29 0.80
C GLU A 32 3.25 19.93 1.51
N ASP A 33 2.20 20.73 1.28
CA ASP A 33 0.88 20.51 1.85
C ASP A 33 0.26 19.21 1.36
N ALA A 34 0.35 18.92 0.06
CA ALA A 34 -0.15 17.69 -0.54
C ALA A 34 0.54 16.44 0.04
N LEU A 35 1.87 16.48 0.24
CA LEU A 35 2.62 15.39 0.86
C LEU A 35 2.27 15.27 2.35
N THR A 36 2.14 16.35 3.07
CA THR A 36 1.72 16.37 4.48
C THR A 36 0.32 15.76 4.63
N ALA A 37 -0.62 16.21 3.81
CA ALA A 37 -1.99 15.67 3.79
C ALA A 37 -2.03 14.17 3.50
N SER A 38 -1.17 13.69 2.58
CA SER A 38 -1.05 12.26 2.26
C SER A 38 -0.56 11.40 3.42
N GLY A 39 -0.01 11.99 4.48
CA GLY A 39 0.38 11.33 5.72
C GLY A 39 -0.48 11.69 6.93
N SER A 40 -1.50 12.55 6.76
CA SER A 40 -2.37 13.02 7.85
C SER A 40 -3.45 11.99 8.18
N ILE A 41 -3.13 11.07 9.10
CA ILE A 41 -4.04 10.00 9.53
C ILE A 41 -5.03 10.55 10.57
N PRO A 42 -6.35 10.44 10.38
CA PRO A 42 -7.33 10.85 11.36
C PRO A 42 -7.08 10.26 12.75
N ILE A 43 -7.34 11.03 13.80
CA ILE A 43 -7.11 10.66 15.21
C ILE A 43 -5.63 10.73 15.62
N VAL A 44 -4.69 10.65 14.66
CA VAL A 44 -3.24 10.65 14.94
C VAL A 44 -2.62 12.02 14.67
N SER A 45 -3.07 12.69 13.63
CA SER A 45 -2.61 14.02 13.20
C SER A 45 -3.78 14.92 12.87
N ASP A 46 -3.52 16.20 12.68
CA ASP A 46 -4.47 17.16 12.18
C ASP A 46 -4.58 17.10 10.66
N PRO A 47 -5.70 17.55 10.04
CA PRO A 47 -5.80 17.69 8.60
C PRO A 47 -4.88 18.80 8.09
N VAL A 48 -4.63 18.81 6.79
CA VAL A 48 -4.11 19.99 6.11
C VAL A 48 -5.28 20.74 5.51
N GLU A 49 -5.41 22.02 5.90
CA GLU A 49 -6.50 22.85 5.42
C GLU A 49 -6.10 23.57 4.12
N ASP A 50 -7.06 23.71 3.21
CA ASP A 50 -7.02 24.64 2.06
C ASP A 50 -5.76 24.55 1.18
N ILE A 51 -5.46 23.35 0.66
CA ILE A 51 -4.31 23.16 -0.23
C ILE A 51 -4.48 23.94 -1.54
N ALA A 52 -3.47 24.71 -1.91
CA ALA A 52 -3.48 25.53 -3.12
C ALA A 52 -3.81 24.74 -4.39
N GLY A 53 -4.73 25.26 -5.20
CA GLY A 53 -5.20 24.63 -6.41
C GLY A 53 -6.33 23.60 -6.23
N ALA A 54 -6.63 23.21 -5.00
CA ALA A 54 -7.77 22.37 -4.66
C ALA A 54 -8.97 23.20 -4.15
N ALA A 55 -10.14 22.59 -4.05
CA ALA A 55 -11.28 23.22 -3.40
C ALA A 55 -11.00 23.38 -1.90
N PRO A 56 -11.50 24.45 -1.25
CA PRO A 56 -11.35 24.64 0.20
C PRO A 56 -11.87 23.45 1.00
N GLY A 57 -11.18 23.11 2.09
CA GLY A 57 -11.58 22.05 3.02
C GLY A 57 -10.40 21.32 3.65
N ASP A 58 -10.72 20.28 4.43
CA ASP A 58 -9.77 19.46 5.17
C ASP A 58 -9.28 18.29 4.31
N PHE A 59 -7.96 18.16 4.22
CA PHE A 59 -7.31 17.08 3.47
C PHE A 59 -6.67 16.08 4.41
N TRP A 60 -6.94 14.81 4.15
CA TRP A 60 -6.51 13.67 4.95
C TRP A 60 -5.78 12.63 4.09
N ASP A 61 -5.08 11.71 4.76
CA ASP A 61 -4.42 10.56 4.14
C ASP A 61 -5.37 9.82 3.18
N GLY A 62 -4.96 9.68 1.93
CA GLY A 62 -5.68 8.94 0.91
C GLY A 62 -5.96 7.48 1.27
N GLY A 63 -5.17 6.89 2.17
CA GLY A 63 -5.38 5.56 2.70
C GLY A 63 -6.71 5.35 3.42
N LEU A 64 -7.43 6.43 3.79
CA LEU A 64 -8.80 6.31 4.31
C LEU A 64 -9.70 5.51 3.38
N ILE A 65 -9.59 5.74 2.07
CA ILE A 65 -10.42 5.11 1.03
C ILE A 65 -9.61 4.25 0.05
N ASP A 66 -8.30 4.47 -0.05
CA ASP A 66 -7.39 3.78 -0.96
C ASP A 66 -6.21 3.14 -0.19
N TYR A 67 -6.49 2.43 0.91
CA TYR A 67 -5.47 1.93 1.83
C TYR A 67 -4.45 0.99 1.18
N HIS A 68 -4.91 0.03 0.40
CA HIS A 68 -4.06 -0.86 -0.40
C HIS A 68 -4.28 -0.63 -1.90
N LEU A 69 -4.61 0.60 -2.31
CA LEU A 69 -4.74 1.00 -3.70
C LEU A 69 -5.59 0.01 -4.53
N LEU A 70 -6.80 -0.29 -4.06
CA LEU A 70 -7.77 -1.04 -4.84
C LEU A 70 -8.28 -0.15 -5.99
N LEU A 71 -7.46 -0.02 -7.02
CA LEU A 71 -7.72 0.80 -8.20
C LEU A 71 -8.11 -0.10 -9.38
N PRO A 72 -8.71 0.45 -10.43
CA PRO A 72 -9.15 -0.32 -11.60
C PRO A 72 -7.96 -0.75 -12.48
N HIS A 73 -7.04 -1.55 -11.91
CA HIS A 73 -5.85 -2.06 -12.60
C HIS A 73 -6.19 -2.83 -13.88
N SER A 74 -7.38 -3.46 -13.92
CA SER A 74 -7.88 -4.16 -15.12
C SER A 74 -8.07 -3.25 -16.35
N ARG A 75 -7.99 -1.92 -16.19
CA ARG A 75 -7.96 -0.95 -17.32
C ARG A 75 -6.58 -0.79 -17.94
N LEU A 76 -5.55 -1.31 -17.31
CA LEU A 76 -4.19 -1.31 -17.84
C LEU A 76 -3.97 -2.54 -18.72
N ASP A 77 -3.22 -2.34 -19.81
CA ASP A 77 -2.77 -3.45 -20.63
C ASP A 77 -1.70 -4.29 -19.91
N GLY A 78 -1.77 -5.61 -20.07
CA GLY A 78 -0.82 -6.55 -19.50
C GLY A 78 -1.05 -6.90 -18.05
N ILE A 79 -0.04 -7.50 -17.40
CA ILE A 79 -0.07 -7.94 -16.01
C ILE A 79 0.52 -6.85 -15.12
N VAL A 80 -0.21 -6.46 -14.10
CA VAL A 80 0.26 -5.53 -13.07
C VAL A 80 0.95 -6.31 -11.97
N LEU A 81 2.26 -6.16 -11.83
CA LEU A 81 3.00 -6.71 -10.69
C LEU A 81 2.75 -5.85 -9.44
N TYR A 82 2.22 -6.47 -8.40
CA TYR A 82 1.86 -5.80 -7.16
C TYR A 82 2.58 -6.43 -5.95
N PRO A 83 3.83 -6.00 -5.66
CA PRO A 83 4.50 -6.42 -4.43
C PRO A 83 3.75 -5.89 -3.21
N HIS A 84 3.44 -6.78 -2.26
CA HIS A 84 2.64 -6.42 -1.11
C HIS A 84 3.11 -7.15 0.15
N PHE A 85 2.87 -6.56 1.32
CA PHE A 85 3.28 -7.12 2.61
C PHE A 85 2.29 -8.16 3.18
N VAL A 86 1.07 -8.25 2.64
CA VAL A 86 0.05 -9.25 2.99
C VAL A 86 -0.57 -9.84 1.72
N PRO A 87 -1.08 -11.10 1.77
CA PRO A 87 -1.61 -11.79 0.59
C PRO A 87 -3.08 -11.42 0.28
N HIS A 88 -3.45 -10.16 0.50
CA HIS A 88 -4.79 -9.65 0.19
C HIS A 88 -4.78 -8.13 0.06
N VAL A 89 -5.77 -7.58 -0.60
CA VAL A 89 -5.97 -6.14 -0.76
C VAL A 89 -7.11 -5.69 0.14
N THR A 90 -6.84 -4.70 1.00
CA THR A 90 -7.84 -4.06 1.87
C THR A 90 -8.17 -2.69 1.30
N PRO A 91 -9.43 -2.39 0.94
CA PRO A 91 -9.77 -1.16 0.23
C PRO A 91 -9.48 0.10 1.04
N GLY A 92 -10.11 0.26 2.19
CA GLY A 92 -9.96 1.44 3.03
C GLY A 92 -9.33 1.14 4.38
N TRP A 93 -8.76 2.17 5.00
CA TRP A 93 -8.10 2.02 6.30
C TRP A 93 -9.03 1.44 7.39
N LEU A 94 -10.29 1.85 7.42
CA LEU A 94 -11.28 1.33 8.38
C LEU A 94 -11.71 -0.11 8.07
N ASP A 95 -11.61 -0.54 6.81
CA ASP A 95 -12.01 -1.89 6.40
C ASP A 95 -11.16 -2.99 7.06
N LYS A 96 -9.93 -2.68 7.46
CA LYS A 96 -9.07 -3.64 8.18
C LYS A 96 -9.62 -4.10 9.53
N PHE A 97 -10.53 -3.31 10.13
CA PHE A 97 -11.20 -3.64 11.39
C PHE A 97 -12.49 -4.42 11.18
N LEU A 98 -12.94 -4.57 9.94
CA LEU A 98 -14.16 -5.28 9.55
C LEU A 98 -13.78 -6.59 8.85
N PRO A 99 -13.81 -7.75 9.54
CA PRO A 99 -13.30 -9.02 9.00
C PRO A 99 -13.92 -9.43 7.67
N TRP A 100 -15.18 -9.04 7.42
CA TRP A 100 -15.90 -9.32 6.17
C TRP A 100 -15.52 -8.37 5.02
N ARG A 101 -14.85 -7.24 5.30
CA ARG A 101 -14.35 -6.26 4.32
C ARG A 101 -12.83 -6.27 4.18
N ALA A 102 -12.12 -6.73 5.22
CA ALA A 102 -10.65 -6.74 5.26
C ALA A 102 -10.01 -7.66 4.21
N ARG A 103 -10.77 -8.60 3.65
CA ARG A 103 -10.31 -9.56 2.64
C ARG A 103 -11.26 -9.53 1.45
N PRO A 104 -11.17 -8.54 0.57
CA PRO A 104 -11.95 -8.56 -0.64
C PRO A 104 -11.57 -9.83 -1.42
N ARG A 105 -12.56 -10.66 -1.67
CA ARG A 105 -12.46 -11.79 -2.60
C ARG A 105 -12.24 -11.21 -3.99
N ALA A 106 -11.85 -12.06 -4.94
CA ALA A 106 -11.57 -11.68 -6.32
C ALA A 106 -12.36 -10.44 -6.77
N HIS A 107 -11.68 -9.31 -6.93
CA HIS A 107 -12.29 -8.07 -7.37
C HIS A 107 -12.02 -7.88 -8.85
N PRO A 108 -13.01 -7.52 -9.69
CA PRO A 108 -12.82 -7.37 -11.13
C PRO A 108 -11.68 -6.40 -11.50
N TRP A 109 -11.41 -5.40 -10.67
CA TRP A 109 -10.31 -4.46 -10.89
C TRP A 109 -8.92 -5.07 -10.72
N LEU A 110 -8.83 -6.23 -10.08
CA LEU A 110 -7.58 -6.96 -9.85
C LEU A 110 -7.41 -8.15 -10.80
N ALA A 111 -8.22 -8.26 -11.84
CA ALA A 111 -8.23 -9.43 -12.74
C ALA A 111 -6.89 -9.67 -13.45
N ASN A 112 -6.09 -8.62 -13.67
CA ASN A 112 -4.75 -8.67 -14.26
C ASN A 112 -3.62 -8.39 -13.25
N VAL A 113 -3.91 -8.42 -11.95
CA VAL A 113 -2.91 -8.15 -10.90
C VAL A 113 -2.25 -9.45 -10.45
N LEU A 114 -0.93 -9.49 -10.53
CA LEU A 114 -0.10 -10.51 -9.89
C LEU A 114 0.41 -9.96 -8.56
N LEU A 115 -0.26 -10.34 -7.47
CA LEU A 115 0.11 -9.97 -6.12
C LEU A 115 1.22 -10.88 -5.61
N VAL A 116 2.36 -10.31 -5.22
CA VAL A 116 3.50 -11.01 -4.65
C VAL A 116 3.62 -10.64 -3.17
N ALA A 117 3.42 -11.60 -2.29
CA ALA A 117 3.43 -11.38 -0.85
C ALA A 117 4.23 -12.47 -0.10
N PRO A 118 4.75 -12.17 1.11
CA PRO A 118 5.45 -13.14 1.93
C PRO A 118 4.54 -14.33 2.28
N SER A 119 5.04 -15.54 2.03
CA SER A 119 4.37 -16.77 2.45
C SER A 119 4.48 -16.99 3.96
N ARG A 120 3.60 -17.82 4.53
CA ARG A 120 3.69 -18.19 5.94
C ARG A 120 5.05 -18.83 6.26
N ALA A 121 5.53 -19.71 5.40
CA ALA A 121 6.84 -20.35 5.55
C ALA A 121 8.01 -19.34 5.56
N PHE A 122 7.90 -18.25 4.78
CA PHE A 122 8.88 -17.17 4.84
C PHE A 122 8.78 -16.40 6.17
N LEU A 123 7.58 -16.01 6.59
CA LEU A 123 7.38 -15.28 7.83
C LEU A 123 7.88 -16.07 9.05
N ASP A 124 7.71 -17.39 9.07
CA ASP A 124 8.16 -18.25 10.17
C ASP A 124 9.70 -18.27 10.34
N ARG A 125 10.47 -17.84 9.34
CA ARG A 125 11.93 -17.69 9.40
C ARG A 125 12.37 -16.38 10.02
N LEU A 126 11.48 -15.38 10.06
CA LEU A 126 11.80 -14.07 10.63
C LEU A 126 11.85 -14.14 12.17
N PRO A 127 12.69 -13.32 12.82
CA PRO A 127 12.86 -13.34 14.29
C PRO A 127 11.55 -13.21 15.06
N SER A 128 10.62 -12.40 14.54
CA SER A 128 9.30 -12.16 15.14
C SER A 128 8.17 -12.94 14.48
N ARG A 129 8.49 -13.83 13.51
CA ARG A 129 7.52 -14.57 12.66
C ARG A 129 6.52 -13.67 11.94
N LYS A 130 6.91 -12.41 11.73
CA LYS A 130 6.19 -11.36 11.02
C LYS A 130 7.19 -10.39 10.41
N LEU A 131 6.75 -9.57 9.47
CA LEU A 131 7.53 -8.43 9.01
C LEU A 131 7.70 -7.41 10.15
N PRO A 132 8.84 -6.70 10.24
CA PRO A 132 9.01 -5.57 11.14
C PRO A 132 7.88 -4.54 10.98
N ASP A 133 7.36 -4.04 12.10
CA ASP A 133 6.34 -3.00 12.12
C ASP A 133 6.43 -2.12 13.38
N ARG A 134 5.56 -1.12 13.48
CA ARG A 134 5.51 -0.17 14.58
C ARG A 134 5.30 -0.81 15.96
N ASN A 135 4.71 -2.01 16.04
CA ASN A 135 4.50 -2.70 17.31
C ASN A 135 5.82 -3.19 17.91
N ASP A 136 6.87 -3.27 17.11
CA ASP A 136 8.20 -3.64 17.59
C ASP A 136 8.77 -2.57 18.56
N PHE A 137 8.36 -1.31 18.42
CA PHE A 137 8.75 -0.27 19.39
C PHE A 137 8.20 -0.57 20.79
N TYR A 138 6.98 -1.08 20.87
CA TYR A 138 6.39 -1.49 22.15
C TYR A 138 7.00 -2.80 22.65
N ARG A 139 7.27 -3.75 21.75
CA ARG A 139 7.83 -5.05 22.07
C ARG A 139 9.24 -4.96 22.65
N TYR A 140 10.10 -4.16 22.06
CA TYR A 140 11.50 -4.02 22.49
C TYR A 140 11.69 -2.88 23.49
N GLY A 141 10.76 -1.94 23.61
CA GLY A 141 10.88 -0.79 24.49
C GLY A 141 12.20 -0.04 24.26
N LEU A 142 13.04 0.06 25.29
CA LEU A 142 14.34 0.71 25.26
C LEU A 142 15.48 -0.17 24.74
N ASP A 143 15.24 -1.47 24.49
CA ASP A 143 16.26 -2.36 23.91
C ASP A 143 16.37 -2.15 22.39
N HIS A 144 16.90 -0.98 22.02
CA HIS A 144 17.12 -0.60 20.63
C HIS A 144 18.07 -1.55 19.93
N ALA A 145 19.09 -2.08 20.64
CA ALA A 145 20.07 -2.97 20.05
C ALA A 145 19.45 -4.32 19.65
N ALA A 146 18.57 -4.91 20.46
CA ALA A 146 17.86 -6.13 20.08
C ALA A 146 16.91 -5.87 18.88
N ARG A 147 16.19 -4.74 18.89
CA ARG A 147 15.31 -4.39 17.77
C ARG A 147 16.08 -4.26 16.47
N ILE A 148 17.20 -3.52 16.47
CA ILE A 148 18.03 -3.32 15.28
C ILE A 148 18.53 -4.66 14.75
N ARG A 149 19.13 -5.52 15.60
CA ARG A 149 19.60 -6.85 15.19
C ARG A 149 18.51 -7.69 14.53
N ASP A 150 17.32 -7.69 15.09
CA ASP A 150 16.20 -8.48 14.55
C ASP A 150 15.68 -7.90 13.24
N TRP A 151 15.65 -6.57 13.10
CA TRP A 151 15.31 -5.91 11.85
C TRP A 151 16.34 -6.15 10.75
N GLU A 152 17.63 -6.09 11.06
CA GLU A 152 18.72 -6.42 10.11
C GLU A 152 18.62 -7.86 9.62
N ARG A 153 18.32 -8.80 10.53
CA ARG A 153 18.07 -10.20 10.13
C ARG A 153 16.83 -10.33 9.24
N ALA A 154 15.76 -9.58 9.53
CA ALA A 154 14.58 -9.58 8.68
C ALA A 154 14.90 -9.00 7.28
N ILE A 155 15.70 -7.95 7.18
CA ILE A 155 16.16 -7.37 5.91
C ILE A 155 16.97 -8.41 5.12
N ALA A 156 17.93 -9.08 5.74
CA ALA A 156 18.74 -10.11 5.08
C ALA A 156 17.88 -11.30 4.57
N GLU A 157 16.83 -11.68 5.29
CA GLU A 157 15.89 -12.70 4.79
C GLU A 157 15.02 -12.16 3.63
N CYS A 158 14.71 -10.85 3.60
CA CYS A 158 13.97 -10.25 2.49
C CYS A 158 14.75 -10.27 1.17
N GLU A 159 16.07 -10.23 1.19
CA GLU A 159 16.91 -10.42 -0.01
C GLU A 159 16.64 -11.77 -0.68
N ARG A 160 16.56 -12.84 0.12
CA ARG A 160 16.18 -14.19 -0.39
C ARG A 160 14.78 -14.24 -0.96
N PHE A 161 13.85 -13.48 -0.37
CA PHE A 161 12.50 -13.37 -0.91
C PHE A 161 12.50 -12.64 -2.26
N ALA A 162 13.26 -11.56 -2.36
CA ALA A 162 13.43 -10.82 -3.61
C ALA A 162 14.05 -11.70 -4.70
N ASP A 163 15.12 -12.43 -4.40
CA ASP A 163 15.78 -13.36 -5.32
C ASP A 163 14.82 -14.45 -5.82
N ALA A 164 14.04 -15.03 -4.91
CA ALA A 164 13.03 -16.04 -5.28
C ALA A 164 11.92 -15.46 -6.18
N ALA A 165 11.47 -14.24 -5.91
CA ALA A 165 10.49 -13.55 -6.73
C ALA A 165 11.05 -13.22 -8.12
N MET A 166 12.27 -12.71 -8.20
CA MET A 166 12.95 -12.40 -9.47
C MET A 166 13.22 -13.67 -10.29
N ALA A 167 13.66 -14.75 -9.65
CA ALA A 167 13.86 -16.05 -10.32
C ALA A 167 12.54 -16.59 -10.89
N TRP A 168 11.44 -16.45 -10.16
CA TRP A 168 10.13 -16.84 -10.64
C TRP A 168 9.66 -15.95 -11.80
N LEU A 169 9.84 -14.64 -11.72
CA LEU A 169 9.50 -13.71 -12.81
C LEU A 169 10.28 -13.99 -14.10
N ALA A 170 11.54 -14.43 -13.98
CA ALA A 170 12.36 -14.81 -15.13
C ALA A 170 11.86 -16.11 -15.81
N ARG A 171 11.21 -17.01 -15.06
CA ARG A 171 10.64 -18.27 -15.55
C ARG A 171 9.31 -18.54 -14.83
N PRO A 172 8.23 -17.87 -15.23
CA PRO A 172 6.95 -17.98 -14.55
C PRO A 172 6.39 -19.42 -14.58
N ASP A 173 5.94 -19.88 -13.41
CA ASP A 173 5.23 -21.14 -13.26
C ASP A 173 3.79 -20.84 -12.80
N PRO A 174 2.80 -20.84 -13.72
CA PRO A 174 1.42 -20.54 -13.38
C PRO A 174 0.80 -21.49 -12.35
N SER A 175 1.34 -22.71 -12.21
CA SER A 175 0.83 -23.69 -11.21
C SER A 175 1.03 -23.23 -9.76
N ARG A 176 1.92 -22.26 -9.54
CA ARG A 176 2.19 -21.65 -8.24
C ARG A 176 1.33 -20.41 -7.96
N VAL A 177 0.62 -19.93 -8.96
CA VAL A 177 -0.31 -18.79 -8.81
C VAL A 177 -1.61 -19.31 -8.19
N ARG A 178 -2.09 -18.59 -7.17
CA ARG A 178 -3.38 -18.88 -6.53
C ARG A 178 -4.33 -17.72 -6.80
N THR A 179 -5.58 -18.03 -6.99
CA THR A 179 -6.63 -17.01 -7.05
C THR A 179 -6.77 -16.34 -5.68
N LEU A 180 -6.93 -15.01 -5.67
CA LEU A 180 -7.19 -14.21 -4.47
C LEU A 180 -8.56 -14.54 -3.86
#